data_25ae64956537c0c0f687edb669def3c1
#
_entry.id   25ae64956537c0c0f687edb669def3c1
#
_cell.length_a   1.000
_cell.length_b   1.000
_cell.length_c   1.000
_cell.angle_alpha   90.00
_cell.angle_beta   90.00
_cell.angle_gamma   90.00
#
_symmetry.space_group_name_H-M   'P 1'
#
loop_
_entity.id
_entity.type
_entity.pdbx_description
1 polymer ?
#
loop_
_entity_poly.entity_id
_entity_poly.type
_entity_poly.pdbx_seq_one_letter_code
_entity_poly.pdbx_strand_id
1 'polypeptide(L)'
;SVFLALIIFSHNILALMFFPFALSYCGFFLLGDKGSKGGWGRCIFVFLLGIGLSAIFWLPALLEMQYVTGLQVSNFSDHFPDLYQLIIPSWGSGFSAINLSNQLSFQIGVANLVAVFLSALIFLVYRKRNEKSLIILFFVVWFILIFFLMLNVSQPIWQYIPFMNYFQFPWRFLSLEILVASF
;
A
#
# COMPACT_ATOMS: atom_id res chain seq x y z
N SER A 1 -8.04 -3.33 -16.50
CA SER A 1 -7.86 -1.95 -16.98
C SER A 1 -8.92 -1.01 -16.42
N VAL A 2 -10.23 -1.26 -16.64
CA VAL A 2 -11.31 -0.38 -16.15
C VAL A 2 -11.26 -0.20 -14.63
N PHE A 3 -11.14 -1.25 -13.85
CA PHE A 3 -11.03 -1.15 -12.38
C PHE A 3 -9.81 -0.35 -11.94
N LEU A 4 -8.68 -0.46 -12.64
CA LEU A 4 -7.50 0.35 -12.34
C LEU A 4 -7.77 1.84 -12.59
N ALA A 5 -8.41 2.17 -13.71
CA ALA A 5 -8.83 3.54 -13.99
C ALA A 5 -9.80 4.07 -12.93
N LEU A 6 -10.78 3.27 -12.50
CA LEU A 6 -11.72 3.65 -11.44
C LEU A 6 -11.03 3.90 -10.09
N ILE A 7 -10.01 3.12 -9.72
CA ILE A 7 -9.22 3.37 -8.52
C ILE A 7 -8.50 4.72 -8.63
N ILE A 8 -7.89 5.02 -9.79
CA ILE A 8 -7.22 6.31 -10.03
C ILE A 8 -8.21 7.46 -9.92
N PHE A 9 -9.41 7.34 -10.50
CA PHE A 9 -10.46 8.35 -10.40
C PHE A 9 -10.98 8.52 -8.96
N SER A 10 -11.06 7.44 -8.20
CA SER A 10 -11.58 7.52 -6.83
C SER A 10 -10.61 8.18 -5.87
N HIS A 11 -9.32 7.86 -5.95
CA HIS A 11 -8.30 8.38 -5.06
C HIS A 11 -6.90 8.16 -5.61
N ASN A 12 -6.26 9.22 -6.12
CA ASN A 12 -4.94 9.17 -6.75
C ASN A 12 -3.82 8.62 -5.84
N ILE A 13 -3.81 8.99 -4.56
CA ILE A 13 -2.79 8.53 -3.60
C ILE A 13 -2.97 7.03 -3.32
N LEU A 14 -4.21 6.56 -3.11
CA LEU A 14 -4.50 5.13 -2.95
C LEU A 14 -4.10 4.34 -4.20
N ALA A 15 -4.39 4.88 -5.39
CA ALA A 15 -3.98 4.25 -6.65
C ALA A 15 -2.46 4.10 -6.74
N LEU A 16 -1.72 5.14 -6.33
CA LEU A 16 -0.26 5.12 -6.33
C LEU A 16 0.32 4.08 -5.36
N MET A 17 -0.30 3.89 -4.17
CA MET A 17 0.07 2.85 -3.22
C MET A 17 -0.27 1.45 -3.72
N PHE A 18 -1.46 1.30 -4.33
CA PHE A 18 -1.96 0.01 -4.81
C PHE A 18 -1.23 -0.47 -6.07
N PHE A 19 -0.69 0.44 -6.88
CA PHE A 19 -0.05 0.12 -8.15
C PHE A 19 1.13 -0.87 -8.01
N PRO A 20 2.15 -0.64 -7.15
CA PRO A 20 3.24 -1.59 -6.98
C PRO A 20 2.77 -2.93 -6.41
N PHE A 21 1.77 -2.94 -5.54
CA PHE A 21 1.14 -4.17 -5.04
C PHE A 21 0.50 -4.95 -6.18
N ALA A 22 -0.36 -4.32 -6.98
CA ALA A 22 -1.05 -4.98 -8.09
C ALA A 22 -0.07 -5.48 -9.17
N LEU A 23 0.98 -4.72 -9.44
CA LEU A 23 2.01 -5.12 -10.40
C LEU A 23 2.79 -6.34 -9.91
N SER A 24 3.19 -6.37 -8.63
CA SER A 24 3.88 -7.50 -8.03
C SER A 24 3.00 -8.74 -7.94
N TYR A 25 1.70 -8.57 -7.65
CA TYR A 25 0.73 -9.65 -7.65
C TYR A 25 0.58 -10.28 -9.04
N CYS A 26 0.48 -9.44 -10.07
CA CYS A 26 0.47 -9.90 -11.46
C CYS A 26 1.76 -10.65 -11.80
N GLY A 27 2.92 -10.11 -11.43
CA GLY A 27 4.22 -10.75 -11.62
C GLY A 27 4.33 -12.08 -10.89
N PHE A 28 3.84 -12.17 -9.66
CA PHE A 28 3.82 -13.40 -8.88
C PHE A 28 3.12 -14.55 -9.60
N PHE A 29 1.92 -14.28 -10.15
CA PHE A 29 1.19 -15.29 -10.92
C PHE A 29 1.87 -15.65 -12.24
N LEU A 30 2.41 -14.68 -12.96
CA LEU A 30 3.07 -14.91 -14.24
C LEU A 30 4.37 -15.71 -14.09
N LEU A 31 5.09 -15.55 -12.99
CA LEU A 31 6.29 -16.33 -12.68
C LEU A 31 5.95 -17.78 -12.28
N GLY A 32 4.78 -17.98 -11.67
CA GLY A 32 4.27 -19.33 -11.35
C GLY A 32 3.77 -20.12 -12.55
N ASP A 33 3.23 -19.43 -13.55
CA ASP A 33 2.66 -20.05 -14.76
C ASP A 33 3.71 -20.18 -15.89
N LYS A 34 4.41 -21.31 -15.92
CA LYS A 34 5.44 -21.62 -16.92
C LYS A 34 4.91 -21.71 -18.37
N GLY A 35 3.59 -21.72 -18.56
CA GLY A 35 2.94 -21.84 -19.88
C GLY A 35 2.50 -20.54 -20.53
N SER A 36 2.51 -19.44 -19.82
CA SER A 36 1.94 -18.16 -20.25
C SER A 36 2.85 -17.35 -21.18
N LYS A 37 3.08 -17.88 -22.39
CA LYS A 37 3.69 -17.08 -23.47
C LYS A 37 2.77 -15.90 -23.77
N GLY A 38 3.18 -14.68 -23.44
CA GLY A 38 2.38 -13.45 -23.66
C GLY A 38 1.60 -12.94 -22.43
N GLY A 39 1.65 -13.61 -21.28
CA GLY A 39 1.04 -13.13 -20.04
C GLY A 39 1.58 -11.77 -19.60
N TRP A 40 2.88 -11.56 -19.70
CA TRP A 40 3.53 -10.29 -19.42
C TRP A 40 3.03 -9.16 -20.34
N GLY A 41 2.91 -9.42 -21.64
CA GLY A 41 2.37 -8.45 -22.59
C GLY A 41 0.94 -8.02 -22.25
N ARG A 42 0.07 -8.99 -21.88
CA ARG A 42 -1.29 -8.70 -21.44
C ARG A 42 -1.33 -7.91 -20.12
N CYS A 43 -0.48 -8.26 -19.16
CA CYS A 43 -0.38 -7.54 -17.91
C CYS A 43 0.02 -6.08 -18.15
N ILE A 44 1.10 -5.84 -18.88
CA ILE A 44 1.56 -4.49 -19.25
C ILE A 44 0.47 -3.72 -19.99
N PHE A 45 -0.18 -4.36 -20.97
CA PHE A 45 -1.27 -3.73 -21.73
C PHE A 45 -2.43 -3.31 -20.82
N VAL A 46 -2.84 -4.16 -19.87
CA VAL A 46 -3.92 -3.86 -18.91
C VAL A 46 -3.57 -2.66 -18.03
N PHE A 47 -2.32 -2.56 -17.57
CA PHE A 47 -1.85 -1.43 -16.76
C PHE A 47 -1.77 -0.15 -17.60
N LEU A 48 -1.17 -0.20 -18.80
CA LEU A 48 -1.08 0.94 -19.70
C LEU A 48 -2.47 1.46 -20.12
N LEU A 49 -3.38 0.55 -20.43
CA LEU A 49 -4.75 0.90 -20.77
C LEU A 49 -5.49 1.53 -19.57
N GLY A 50 -5.30 1.04 -18.37
CA GLY A 50 -5.88 1.62 -17.15
C GLY A 50 -5.38 3.04 -16.88
N ILE A 51 -4.08 3.25 -17.00
CA ILE A 51 -3.45 4.58 -16.89
C ILE A 51 -3.95 5.50 -18.03
N GLY A 52 -4.03 5.01 -19.26
CA GLY A 52 -4.52 5.78 -20.40
C GLY A 52 -5.98 6.20 -20.25
N LEU A 53 -6.86 5.30 -19.82
CA LEU A 53 -8.27 5.61 -19.57
C LEU A 53 -8.47 6.67 -18.49
N SER A 54 -7.58 6.74 -17.50
CA SER A 54 -7.61 7.75 -16.43
C SER A 54 -6.82 9.02 -16.75
N ALA A 55 -6.21 9.14 -17.93
CA ALA A 55 -5.34 10.26 -18.29
C ALA A 55 -6.04 11.62 -18.22
N ILE A 56 -7.33 11.67 -18.50
CA ILE A 56 -8.13 12.89 -18.38
C ILE A 56 -8.11 13.48 -16.95
N PHE A 57 -7.84 12.66 -15.95
CA PHE A 57 -7.79 13.07 -14.56
C PHE A 57 -6.36 13.42 -14.11
N TRP A 58 -5.43 12.48 -14.26
CA TRP A 58 -4.08 12.66 -13.70
C TRP A 58 -3.16 13.53 -14.56
N LEU A 59 -3.38 13.56 -15.90
CA LEU A 59 -2.52 14.33 -16.82
C LEU A 59 -2.63 15.84 -16.60
N PRO A 60 -3.82 16.46 -16.52
CA PRO A 60 -3.94 17.86 -16.15
C PRO A 60 -3.35 18.14 -14.76
N ALA A 61 -3.62 17.27 -13.78
CA ALA A 61 -3.10 17.43 -12.43
C ALA A 61 -1.55 17.49 -12.38
N LEU A 62 -0.87 16.69 -13.21
CA LEU A 62 0.60 16.73 -13.30
C LEU A 62 1.09 17.96 -14.06
N LEU A 63 0.44 18.33 -15.18
CA LEU A 63 0.87 19.47 -16.00
C LEU A 63 0.64 20.81 -15.30
N GLU A 64 -0.42 20.91 -14.51
CA GLU A 64 -0.82 22.12 -13.81
C GLU A 64 -0.27 22.22 -12.38
N MET A 65 0.42 21.17 -11.90
CA MET A 65 0.97 21.11 -10.54
C MET A 65 1.87 22.31 -10.21
N GLN A 66 2.58 22.85 -11.19
CA GLN A 66 3.45 24.03 -11.03
C GLN A 66 2.68 25.34 -10.73
N TYR A 67 1.40 25.39 -11.03
CA TYR A 67 0.54 26.57 -10.78
C TYR A 67 -0.21 26.46 -9.45
N VAL A 68 -0.17 25.31 -8.77
CA VAL A 68 -0.84 25.11 -7.50
C VAL A 68 0.09 25.54 -6.37
N THR A 69 -0.27 26.62 -5.70
CA THR A 69 0.40 27.06 -4.47
C THR A 69 -0.18 26.32 -3.26
N GLY A 70 0.69 25.84 -2.37
CA GLY A 70 0.25 25.16 -1.15
C GLY A 70 0.35 23.63 -1.20
N LEU A 71 0.84 23.03 -2.27
CA LEU A 71 1.25 21.62 -2.31
C LEU A 71 2.53 21.35 -1.49
N GLN A 72 2.87 22.25 -0.56
CA GLN A 72 3.96 21.98 0.36
C GLN A 72 3.60 20.75 1.16
N VAL A 73 4.28 19.68 0.81
CA VAL A 73 4.19 18.40 1.50
C VAL A 73 4.52 18.66 2.97
N SER A 74 3.57 18.42 3.84
CA SER A 74 3.81 18.45 5.28
C SER A 74 5.02 17.55 5.58
N ASN A 75 5.84 17.96 6.53
CA ASN A 75 7.00 17.17 6.94
C ASN A 75 6.52 15.79 7.41
N PHE A 76 6.64 14.75 6.57
CA PHE A 76 6.17 13.39 6.88
C PHE A 76 6.83 12.82 8.13
N SER A 77 8.00 13.35 8.52
CA SER A 77 8.76 12.90 9.70
C SER A 77 7.95 12.96 10.99
N ASP A 78 7.02 13.90 11.08
CA ASP A 78 6.23 14.15 12.29
C ASP A 78 4.95 13.30 12.35
N HIS A 79 4.72 12.45 11.34
CA HIS A 79 3.47 11.74 11.14
C HIS A 79 3.60 10.21 11.12
N PHE A 80 4.76 9.69 11.53
CA PHE A 80 4.90 8.25 11.73
C PHE A 80 4.14 7.81 12.98
N PRO A 81 3.24 6.82 12.87
CA PRO A 81 2.61 6.25 14.05
C PRO A 81 3.63 5.46 14.87
N ASP A 82 3.48 5.52 16.18
CA ASP A 82 4.20 4.63 17.08
C ASP A 82 3.67 3.20 16.97
N LEU A 83 4.53 2.23 17.29
CA LEU A 83 4.16 0.81 17.23
C LEU A 83 2.88 0.50 18.04
N TYR A 84 2.74 1.11 19.21
CA TYR A 84 1.56 0.89 20.05
C TYR A 84 0.27 1.43 19.40
N GLN A 85 0.34 2.52 18.62
CA GLN A 85 -0.81 3.11 17.94
C GLN A 85 -1.33 2.24 16.79
N LEU A 86 -0.45 1.43 16.19
CA LEU A 86 -0.85 0.44 15.17
C LEU A 86 -1.58 -0.77 15.77
N ILE A 87 -1.41 -1.02 17.07
CA ILE A 87 -1.99 -2.17 17.76
C ILE A 87 -3.18 -1.76 18.64
N ILE A 88 -3.04 -0.66 19.39
CA ILE A 88 -4.02 -0.20 20.38
C ILE A 88 -4.87 0.93 19.79
N PRO A 89 -6.21 0.83 19.86
CA PRO A 89 -7.10 1.86 19.35
C PRO A 89 -6.97 3.16 20.13
N SER A 90 -7.02 4.29 19.41
CA SER A 90 -7.25 5.61 19.97
C SER A 90 -8.69 6.04 19.69
N TRP A 91 -9.30 6.75 20.60
CA TRP A 91 -10.68 7.28 20.48
C TRP A 91 -10.69 8.80 20.18
N GLY A 92 -9.56 9.35 19.78
CA GLY A 92 -9.44 10.76 19.43
C GLY A 92 -9.86 11.07 18.00
N SER A 93 -10.11 12.35 17.72
CA SER A 93 -10.42 12.89 16.38
C SER A 93 -9.41 13.95 15.93
N GLY A 94 -8.31 14.12 16.65
CA GLY A 94 -7.25 15.09 16.36
C GLY A 94 -6.32 14.66 15.24
N PHE A 95 -5.50 15.61 14.78
CA PHE A 95 -4.50 15.34 13.75
C PHE A 95 -3.43 14.34 14.22
N SER A 96 -2.79 13.67 13.25
CA SER A 96 -1.55 12.94 13.50
C SER A 96 -0.41 13.96 13.68
N ALA A 97 0.02 14.17 14.91
CA ALA A 97 1.19 15.00 15.22
C ALA A 97 1.85 14.49 16.49
N ILE A 98 3.16 14.71 16.60
CA ILE A 98 3.92 14.31 17.76
C ILE A 98 3.34 14.96 19.03
N ASN A 99 3.16 14.18 20.09
CA ASN A 99 2.70 14.61 21.41
C ASN A 99 1.23 15.09 21.55
N LEU A 100 0.35 14.79 20.61
CA LEU A 100 -1.09 15.03 20.78
C LEU A 100 -1.78 13.84 21.43
N SER A 101 -2.51 14.08 22.51
CA SER A 101 -3.21 13.04 23.29
C SER A 101 -4.48 12.49 22.64
N ASN A 102 -5.07 13.21 21.66
CA ASN A 102 -6.36 12.90 21.04
C ASN A 102 -6.24 12.65 19.54
N GLN A 103 -5.29 11.81 19.11
CA GLN A 103 -5.08 11.51 17.71
C GLN A 103 -6.11 10.52 17.15
N LEU A 104 -6.33 10.57 15.84
CA LEU A 104 -7.03 9.54 15.09
C LEU A 104 -6.44 8.16 15.36
N SER A 105 -7.27 7.14 15.32
CA SER A 105 -6.81 5.76 15.48
C SER A 105 -6.11 5.28 14.21
N PHE A 106 -4.87 4.82 14.36
CA PHE A 106 -4.06 4.19 13.30
C PHE A 106 -4.01 2.66 13.44
N GLN A 107 -4.92 2.08 14.21
CA GLN A 107 -4.91 0.66 14.49
C GLN A 107 -5.21 -0.16 13.23
N ILE A 108 -4.42 -1.22 13.02
CA ILE A 108 -4.63 -2.23 11.96
C ILE A 108 -5.89 -3.06 12.22
N GLY A 109 -6.22 -3.23 13.50
CA GLY A 109 -7.32 -4.07 13.95
C GLY A 109 -6.85 -5.45 14.41
N VAL A 110 -7.32 -5.85 15.59
CA VAL A 110 -6.91 -7.12 16.24
C VAL A 110 -7.25 -8.32 15.34
N ALA A 111 -8.40 -8.30 14.67
CA ALA A 111 -8.80 -9.39 13.78
C ALA A 111 -7.81 -9.59 12.63
N ASN A 112 -7.35 -8.49 12.00
CA ASN A 112 -6.37 -8.52 10.92
C ASN A 112 -5.00 -9.04 11.41
N LEU A 113 -4.55 -8.58 12.57
CA LEU A 113 -3.29 -9.06 13.17
C LEU A 113 -3.34 -10.56 13.48
N VAL A 114 -4.46 -11.03 14.06
CA VAL A 114 -4.67 -12.46 14.32
C VAL A 114 -4.72 -13.27 13.03
N ALA A 115 -5.41 -12.78 12.00
CA ALA A 115 -5.49 -13.46 10.71
C ALA A 115 -4.11 -13.62 10.07
N VAL A 116 -3.31 -12.56 10.02
CA VAL A 116 -1.94 -12.61 9.48
C VAL A 116 -1.04 -13.51 10.30
N PHE A 117 -1.14 -13.46 11.64
CA PHE A 117 -0.37 -14.35 12.53
C PHE A 117 -0.70 -15.83 12.28
N LEU A 118 -1.99 -16.15 12.20
CA LEU A 118 -2.44 -17.53 11.90
C LEU A 118 -2.01 -17.96 10.49
N SER A 119 -2.09 -17.09 9.50
CA SER A 119 -1.63 -17.36 8.14
C SER A 119 -0.13 -17.65 8.09
N ALA A 120 0.69 -16.88 8.82
CA ALA A 120 2.12 -17.12 8.96
C ALA A 120 2.41 -18.46 9.67
N LEU A 121 1.68 -18.80 10.74
CA LEU A 121 1.80 -20.09 11.41
C LEU A 121 1.44 -21.25 10.49
N ILE A 122 0.34 -21.16 9.75
CA ILE A 122 -0.08 -22.16 8.77
C ILE A 122 1.02 -22.37 7.74
N PHE A 123 1.60 -21.29 7.21
CA PHE A 123 2.71 -21.37 6.27
C PHE A 123 3.92 -22.10 6.85
N LEU A 124 4.29 -21.81 8.10
CA LEU A 124 5.44 -22.43 8.78
C LEU A 124 5.20 -23.91 9.09
N VAL A 125 3.99 -24.29 9.51
CA VAL A 125 3.64 -25.66 9.91
C VAL A 125 3.49 -26.55 8.68
N TYR A 126 2.76 -26.10 7.67
CA TYR A 126 2.45 -26.95 6.51
C TYR A 126 3.56 -27.02 5.47
N ARG A 127 4.60 -26.27 5.55
CA ARG A 127 5.87 -26.30 4.76
C ARG A 127 5.83 -26.90 3.33
N LYS A 128 4.69 -27.40 2.88
CA LYS A 128 4.51 -27.88 1.51
C LYS A 128 4.45 -26.67 0.57
N ARG A 129 5.43 -26.55 -0.30
CA ARG A 129 5.46 -25.56 -1.38
C ARG A 129 4.39 -25.90 -2.42
N ASN A 130 3.13 -25.66 -2.11
CA ASN A 130 2.04 -25.67 -3.06
C ASN A 130 1.66 -24.21 -3.39
N GLU A 131 0.85 -24.04 -4.43
CA GLU A 131 0.43 -22.71 -4.90
C GLU A 131 -0.25 -21.88 -3.79
N LYS A 132 -1.09 -22.52 -2.96
CA LYS A 132 -1.79 -21.85 -1.84
C LYS A 132 -0.80 -21.33 -0.79
N SER A 133 0.22 -22.11 -0.48
CA SER A 133 1.25 -21.71 0.49
C SER A 133 2.07 -20.52 -0.01
N LEU A 134 2.35 -20.45 -1.31
CA LEU A 134 3.06 -19.31 -1.91
C LEU A 134 2.20 -18.04 -1.94
N ILE A 135 0.88 -18.17 -2.15
CA ILE A 135 -0.05 -17.03 -2.06
C ILE A 135 -0.06 -16.47 -0.64
N ILE A 136 -0.18 -17.32 0.38
CA ILE A 136 -0.12 -16.88 1.78
C ILE A 136 1.20 -16.15 2.05
N LEU A 137 2.32 -16.71 1.61
CA LEU A 137 3.63 -16.08 1.77
C LEU A 137 3.67 -14.69 1.11
N PHE A 138 3.12 -14.58 -0.10
CA PHE A 138 3.06 -13.30 -0.83
C PHE A 138 2.34 -12.23 0.00
N PHE A 139 1.16 -12.52 0.55
CA PHE A 139 0.39 -11.57 1.35
C PHE A 139 1.08 -11.26 2.69
N VAL A 140 1.65 -12.26 3.37
CA VAL A 140 2.41 -12.04 4.61
C VAL A 140 3.65 -11.15 4.37
N VAL A 141 4.37 -11.35 3.27
CA VAL A 141 5.52 -10.51 2.92
C VAL A 141 5.09 -9.07 2.65
N TRP A 142 3.99 -8.87 1.90
CA TRP A 142 3.46 -7.53 1.65
C TRP A 142 2.97 -6.86 2.93
N PHE A 143 2.31 -7.59 3.83
CA PHE A 143 1.92 -7.08 5.14
C PHE A 143 3.14 -6.59 5.92
N ILE A 144 4.19 -7.39 6.05
CA ILE A 144 5.42 -7.01 6.77
C ILE A 144 6.07 -5.78 6.12
N LEU A 145 6.10 -5.70 4.79
CA LEU A 145 6.70 -4.57 4.06
C LEU A 145 5.91 -3.28 4.30
N ILE A 146 4.58 -3.32 4.22
CA ILE A 146 3.72 -2.16 4.43
C ILE A 146 3.80 -1.73 5.89
N PHE A 147 3.72 -2.68 6.83
CA PHE A 147 3.89 -2.41 8.26
C PHE A 147 5.21 -1.70 8.54
N PHE A 148 6.30 -2.19 7.97
CA PHE A 148 7.62 -1.56 8.09
C PHE A 148 7.62 -0.13 7.54
N LEU A 149 6.97 0.13 6.39
CA LEU A 149 6.90 1.47 5.80
C LEU A 149 6.11 2.48 6.64
N MET A 150 5.23 2.01 7.52
CA MET A 150 4.51 2.87 8.47
C MET A 150 5.33 3.23 9.71
N LEU A 151 6.40 2.49 10.01
CA LEU A 151 7.22 2.75 11.20
C LEU A 151 8.30 3.80 10.94
N ASN A 152 8.65 4.57 11.96
CA ASN A 152 9.69 5.61 11.90
C ASN A 152 11.06 5.09 11.45
N VAL A 153 11.36 3.80 11.66
CA VAL A 153 12.59 3.15 11.18
C VAL A 153 12.73 3.21 9.65
N SER A 154 11.61 3.33 8.92
CA SER A 154 11.59 3.46 7.46
C SER A 154 11.85 4.89 6.95
N GLN A 155 12.00 5.88 7.84
CA GLN A 155 12.22 7.29 7.49
C GLN A 155 13.32 7.52 6.43
N PRO A 156 14.47 6.82 6.43
CA PRO A 156 15.47 6.97 5.37
C PRO A 156 14.93 6.62 3.98
N ILE A 157 14.06 5.60 3.88
CA ILE A 157 13.44 5.22 2.60
C ILE A 157 12.54 6.34 2.09
N TRP A 158 11.77 6.96 2.96
CA TRP A 158 10.91 8.10 2.64
C TRP A 158 11.71 9.31 2.16
N GLN A 159 12.90 9.52 2.69
CA GLN A 159 13.78 10.63 2.29
C GLN A 159 14.45 10.38 0.94
N TYR A 160 14.89 9.15 0.68
CA TYR A 160 15.64 8.81 -0.54
C TYR A 160 14.73 8.54 -1.76
N ILE A 161 13.48 8.11 -1.56
CA ILE A 161 12.56 7.80 -2.66
C ILE A 161 11.64 9.01 -2.90
N PRO A 162 11.83 9.78 -3.99
CA PRO A 162 11.06 11.01 -4.22
C PRO A 162 9.55 10.82 -4.23
N PHE A 163 9.07 9.63 -4.65
CA PHE A 163 7.64 9.33 -4.72
C PHE A 163 6.98 9.21 -3.36
N MET A 164 7.73 8.90 -2.30
CA MET A 164 7.18 8.77 -0.94
C MET A 164 6.57 10.08 -0.44
N ASN A 165 7.11 11.23 -0.84
CA ASN A 165 6.60 12.54 -0.46
C ASN A 165 5.15 12.77 -0.90
N TYR A 166 4.71 12.16 -2.00
CA TYR A 166 3.33 12.27 -2.47
C TYR A 166 2.31 11.57 -1.56
N PHE A 167 2.74 10.61 -0.77
CA PHE A 167 1.86 9.94 0.19
C PHE A 167 1.53 10.82 1.39
N GLN A 168 2.33 11.84 1.68
CA GLN A 168 2.19 12.83 2.74
C GLN A 168 2.29 12.24 4.16
N PHE A 169 1.56 11.14 4.44
CA PHE A 169 1.47 10.54 5.76
C PHE A 169 1.74 9.03 5.72
N PRO A 170 2.70 8.51 6.50
CA PRO A 170 2.99 7.08 6.55
C PRO A 170 1.79 6.21 6.92
N TRP A 171 0.93 6.66 7.81
CA TRP A 171 -0.27 5.93 8.24
C TRP A 171 -1.32 5.74 7.12
N ARG A 172 -1.23 6.42 5.99
CA ARG A 172 -2.12 6.16 4.83
C ARG A 172 -1.96 4.76 4.26
N PHE A 173 -0.79 4.15 4.44
CA PHE A 173 -0.54 2.77 4.06
C PHE A 173 -1.43 1.78 4.82
N LEU A 174 -2.07 2.19 5.92
CA LEU A 174 -3.04 1.39 6.66
C LEU A 174 -4.18 0.87 5.77
N SER A 175 -4.61 1.64 4.77
CA SER A 175 -5.64 1.22 3.81
C SER A 175 -5.21 -0.02 3.02
N LEU A 176 -3.96 -0.05 2.56
CA LEU A 176 -3.39 -1.18 1.85
C LEU A 176 -3.08 -2.33 2.79
N GLU A 177 -2.65 -2.04 4.02
CA GLU A 177 -2.37 -3.02 5.07
C GLU A 177 -3.60 -3.85 5.42
N ILE A 178 -4.73 -3.18 5.67
CA ILE A 178 -6.00 -3.84 5.97
C ILE A 178 -6.46 -4.69 4.78
N LEU A 179 -6.32 -4.19 3.56
CA LEU A 179 -6.64 -4.95 2.36
C LEU A 179 -5.81 -6.24 2.29
N VAL A 180 -4.49 -6.12 2.46
CA VAL A 180 -3.56 -7.26 2.40
C VAL A 180 -3.82 -8.27 3.51
N ALA A 181 -4.18 -7.82 4.71
CA ALA A 181 -4.51 -8.67 5.84
C ALA A 181 -5.83 -9.43 5.69
N SER A 182 -6.73 -8.99 4.79
CA SER A 182 -8.05 -9.61 4.56
C SER A 182 -8.01 -10.84 3.64
N PHE A 183 -6.88 -11.13 3.02
CA PHE A 183 -6.64 -12.29 2.13
C PHE A 183 -5.80 -13.36 2.80
#